data_0b12622ecedf0ef2e04acae8574af2f1
#
_entry.id   0b12622ecedf0ef2e04acae8574af2f1
#
_cell.length_a   1.000
_cell.length_b   1.000
_cell.length_c   1.000
_cell.angle_alpha   90.00
_cell.angle_beta   90.00
_cell.angle_gamma   90.00
#
_symmetry.space_group_name_H-M   'P 1'
#
loop_
_entity.id
_entity.type
_entity.pdbx_description
1 polymer ?
#
loop_
_entity_poly.entity_id
_entity_poly.type
_entity_poly.pdbx_seq_one_letter_code
_entity_poly.pdbx_strand_id
1 'polypeptide(L)'
;MIVNIPMVCMKGAGAMARNKYPEETVARILDVSLKLFLEKGYENTTIQDIIDALGNLSKGAIYHHFKSKEDILEAVCDQRLFAGVEALMNEVVTDKRLNGREKLTRMFTASLQNTEQGKFFSAAPDMTHTPRLMMLQLDSQIREVGPNYLEPVLREGNADGSLHVEHVREASDLLL
;
A
#
# COMPACT_ATOMS: atom_id res chain seq x y z
N MET A 1 16.21 11.98 -15.71
CA MET A 1 14.85 11.96 -16.23
C MET A 1 14.01 11.41 -15.11
N ILE A 2 13.33 12.29 -14.37
CA ILE A 2 12.54 11.91 -13.18
C ILE A 2 11.28 11.23 -13.73
N VAL A 3 11.14 9.95 -13.52
CA VAL A 3 9.91 9.22 -13.84
C VAL A 3 8.85 9.68 -12.84
N ASN A 4 7.94 10.51 -13.34
CA ASN A 4 6.79 10.99 -12.59
C ASN A 4 5.80 9.83 -12.53
N ILE A 5 5.82 9.07 -11.42
CA ILE A 5 4.85 7.99 -11.20
C ILE A 5 3.53 8.66 -10.83
N PRO A 6 2.46 8.46 -11.60
CA PRO A 6 1.16 9.00 -11.22
C PRO A 6 0.69 8.30 -9.95
N MET A 7 0.51 9.08 -8.92
CA MET A 7 -0.11 8.70 -7.65
C MET A 7 -1.54 8.19 -7.91
N VAL A 8 -1.70 6.88 -7.94
CA VAL A 8 -3.01 6.23 -8.10
C VAL A 8 -3.71 6.25 -6.76
N CYS A 9 -4.35 7.26 -6.48
CA CYS A 9 -5.60 7.53 -5.79
C CYS A 9 -5.67 8.96 -5.23
N MET A 10 -5.45 9.97 -6.10
CA MET A 10 -5.88 11.33 -5.78
C MET A 10 -6.94 11.79 -6.77
N LYS A 11 -8.18 11.39 -6.58
CA LYS A 11 -9.32 12.13 -7.11
C LYS A 11 -9.80 13.12 -6.07
N GLY A 12 -9.39 14.38 -6.27
CA GLY A 12 -10.16 15.54 -5.86
C GLY A 12 -10.02 15.98 -4.41
N ALA A 13 -8.94 16.63 -4.06
CA ALA A 13 -8.93 17.59 -2.96
C ALA A 13 -9.68 18.85 -3.39
N GLY A 14 -11.00 18.85 -3.21
CA GLY A 14 -11.81 20.08 -3.21
C GLY A 14 -11.47 20.87 -1.94
N ALA A 15 -11.01 22.10 -2.13
CA ALA A 15 -10.75 23.04 -1.05
C ALA A 15 -11.98 23.27 -0.19
N MET A 16 -11.94 22.91 1.11
CA MET A 16 -12.91 23.37 2.10
C MET A 16 -12.30 23.57 3.49
N ALA A 17 -12.72 24.71 4.06
CA ALA A 17 -12.62 25.24 5.43
C ALA A 17 -11.63 24.61 6.42
N ARG A 18 -10.73 25.49 6.88
CA ARG A 18 -9.73 25.41 7.94
C ARG A 18 -10.14 24.58 9.16
N ASN A 19 -9.78 23.31 9.17
CA ASN A 19 -9.51 22.58 10.40
C ASN A 19 -8.07 22.91 10.83
N LYS A 20 -7.83 23.18 12.10
CA LYS A 20 -6.53 23.70 12.58
C LYS A 20 -5.40 22.70 12.43
N TYR A 21 -5.72 21.39 12.29
CA TYR A 21 -4.78 20.28 12.06
C TYR A 21 -5.46 19.16 11.24
N PRO A 22 -5.70 19.36 9.95
CA PRO A 22 -6.36 18.34 9.13
C PRO A 22 -5.55 17.04 8.99
N GLU A 23 -4.23 17.16 8.93
CA GLU A 23 -3.33 16.00 8.78
C GLU A 23 -3.28 15.11 10.03
N GLU A 24 -3.25 15.69 11.23
CA GLU A 24 -3.29 14.93 12.49
C GLU A 24 -4.62 14.19 12.67
N THR A 25 -5.72 14.82 12.24
CA THR A 25 -7.04 14.20 12.32
C THR A 25 -7.15 13.01 11.38
N VAL A 26 -6.69 13.16 10.14
CA VAL A 26 -6.63 12.07 9.16
C VAL A 26 -5.75 10.93 9.68
N ALA A 27 -4.54 11.25 10.14
CA ALA A 27 -3.63 10.25 10.69
C ALA A 27 -4.28 9.43 11.82
N ARG A 28 -4.96 10.07 12.77
CA ARG A 28 -5.66 9.39 13.87
C ARG A 28 -6.82 8.52 13.36
N ILE A 29 -7.60 8.99 12.38
CA ILE A 29 -8.67 8.19 11.79
C ILE A 29 -8.07 6.92 11.17
N LEU A 30 -6.99 7.04 10.41
CA LEU A 30 -6.35 5.91 9.75
C LEU A 30 -5.74 4.91 10.76
N ASP A 31 -5.07 5.39 11.81
CA ASP A 31 -4.47 4.53 12.84
C ASP A 31 -5.53 3.74 13.61
N VAL A 32 -6.63 4.38 14.01
CA VAL A 32 -7.75 3.72 14.69
C VAL A 32 -8.46 2.76 13.75
N SER A 33 -8.66 3.14 12.50
CA SER A 33 -9.31 2.28 11.51
C SER A 33 -8.48 1.04 11.20
N LEU A 34 -7.17 1.20 10.99
CA LEU A 34 -6.25 0.07 10.82
C LEU A 34 -6.33 -0.90 12.00
N LYS A 35 -6.26 -0.38 13.23
CA LYS A 35 -6.37 -1.21 14.42
C LYS A 35 -7.68 -2.01 14.45
N LEU A 36 -8.82 -1.35 14.19
CA LEU A 36 -10.13 -2.02 14.18
C LEU A 36 -10.25 -3.03 13.04
N PHE A 37 -9.73 -2.72 11.87
CA PHE A 37 -9.71 -3.65 10.74
C PHE A 37 -8.89 -4.90 11.03
N LEU A 38 -7.79 -4.77 11.77
CA LEU A 38 -6.98 -5.90 12.22
C LEU A 38 -7.65 -6.72 13.33
N GLU A 39 -8.32 -6.07 14.28
CA GLU A 39 -8.91 -6.72 15.45
C GLU A 39 -10.27 -7.38 15.14
N LYS A 40 -11.13 -6.71 14.40
CA LYS A 40 -12.52 -7.13 14.11
C LYS A 40 -12.72 -7.63 12.69
N GLY A 41 -11.78 -7.38 11.79
CA GLY A 41 -11.94 -7.53 10.35
C GLY A 41 -12.63 -6.31 9.72
N TYR A 42 -12.32 -6.06 8.43
CA TYR A 42 -12.90 -4.94 7.69
C TYR A 42 -14.43 -4.99 7.61
N GLU A 43 -14.99 -6.17 7.27
CA GLU A 43 -16.43 -6.31 7.09
C GLU A 43 -17.22 -6.04 8.37
N ASN A 44 -16.67 -6.46 9.51
CA ASN A 44 -17.30 -6.32 10.82
C ASN A 44 -17.05 -4.96 11.48
N THR A 45 -16.24 -4.10 10.90
CA THR A 45 -15.98 -2.74 11.40
C THR A 45 -16.92 -1.76 10.74
N THR A 46 -17.62 -0.97 11.53
CA THR A 46 -18.48 0.12 11.06
C THR A 46 -17.82 1.48 11.23
N ILE A 47 -18.28 2.49 10.48
CA ILE A 47 -17.85 3.88 10.72
C ILE A 47 -18.19 4.33 12.15
N GLN A 48 -19.27 3.81 12.72
CA GLN A 48 -19.64 4.11 14.11
C GLN A 48 -18.60 3.55 15.10
N ASP A 49 -18.09 2.32 14.88
CA ASP A 49 -17.00 1.78 15.70
C ASP A 49 -15.76 2.67 15.68
N ILE A 50 -15.43 3.21 14.50
CA ILE A 50 -14.29 4.14 14.34
C ILE A 50 -14.55 5.43 15.13
N ILE A 51 -15.75 6.01 15.03
CA ILE A 51 -16.16 7.22 15.77
C ILE A 51 -16.03 6.98 17.28
N ASP A 52 -16.58 5.88 17.76
CA ASP A 52 -16.61 5.53 19.18
C ASP A 52 -15.18 5.32 19.73
N ALA A 53 -14.32 4.67 18.96
CA ALA A 53 -12.93 4.48 19.32
C ALA A 53 -12.10 5.77 19.30
N LEU A 54 -12.44 6.74 18.45
CA LEU A 54 -11.81 8.07 18.42
C LEU A 54 -12.23 8.95 19.58
N GLY A 55 -13.44 8.76 20.12
CA GLY A 55 -13.99 9.36 21.34
C GLY A 55 -14.28 10.86 21.29
N ASN A 56 -13.55 11.63 20.47
CA ASN A 56 -13.63 13.10 20.41
C ASN A 56 -13.90 13.66 19.01
N LEU A 57 -14.17 12.79 18.03
CA LEU A 57 -14.54 13.20 16.67
C LEU A 57 -16.02 12.95 16.43
N SER A 58 -16.68 13.94 15.83
CA SER A 58 -18.06 13.79 15.40
C SER A 58 -18.15 12.99 14.11
N LYS A 59 -19.32 12.37 13.87
CA LYS A 59 -19.63 11.70 12.61
C LYS A 59 -19.40 12.63 11.41
N GLY A 60 -19.80 13.92 11.51
CA GLY A 60 -19.59 14.91 10.48
C GLY A 60 -18.10 15.17 10.18
N ALA A 61 -17.23 15.12 11.20
CA ALA A 61 -15.79 15.31 11.02
C ALA A 61 -15.16 14.16 10.23
N ILE A 62 -15.59 12.93 10.44
CA ILE A 62 -15.11 11.79 9.64
C ILE A 62 -15.60 11.89 8.21
N TYR A 63 -16.89 12.14 7.98
CA TYR A 63 -17.46 12.28 6.64
C TYR A 63 -16.94 13.50 5.86
N HIS A 64 -16.34 14.47 6.57
CA HIS A 64 -15.63 15.56 5.92
C HIS A 64 -14.35 15.09 5.22
N HIS A 65 -13.66 14.09 5.78
CA HIS A 65 -12.42 13.54 5.24
C HIS A 65 -12.65 12.32 4.34
N PHE A 66 -13.58 11.45 4.70
CA PHE A 66 -13.85 10.18 4.03
C PHE A 66 -15.35 9.99 3.79
N LYS A 67 -15.74 9.72 2.56
CA LYS A 67 -17.15 9.58 2.19
C LYS A 67 -17.72 8.20 2.55
N SER A 68 -16.85 7.19 2.65
CA SER A 68 -17.21 5.80 2.88
C SER A 68 -16.15 5.08 3.72
N LYS A 69 -16.49 3.88 4.20
CA LYS A 69 -15.54 2.98 4.85
C LYS A 69 -14.47 2.50 3.86
N GLU A 70 -14.83 2.38 2.60
CA GLU A 70 -13.95 2.07 1.49
C GLU A 70 -12.85 3.13 1.30
N ASP A 71 -13.22 4.41 1.31
CA ASP A 71 -12.23 5.51 1.20
C ASP A 71 -11.22 5.47 2.36
N ILE A 72 -11.70 5.10 3.57
CA ILE A 72 -10.82 4.92 4.73
C ILE A 72 -9.88 3.72 4.51
N LEU A 73 -10.39 2.61 3.99
CA LEU A 73 -9.58 1.43 3.72
C LEU A 73 -8.49 1.72 2.69
N GLU A 74 -8.85 2.36 1.58
CA GLU A 74 -7.88 2.78 0.55
C GLU A 74 -6.78 3.65 1.15
N ALA A 75 -7.16 4.67 1.94
CA ALA A 75 -6.19 5.55 2.57
C ALA A 75 -5.33 4.85 3.64
N VAL A 76 -5.87 3.85 4.35
CA VAL A 76 -5.10 2.99 5.28
C VAL A 76 -4.08 2.17 4.51
N CYS A 77 -4.46 1.56 3.38
CA CYS A 77 -3.54 0.82 2.54
C CYS A 77 -2.41 1.73 2.05
N ASP A 78 -2.74 2.85 1.44
CA ASP A 78 -1.75 3.76 0.86
C ASP A 78 -0.81 4.34 1.90
N GLN A 79 -1.34 4.84 3.03
CA GLN A 79 -0.57 5.66 3.97
C GLN A 79 0.00 4.87 5.16
N ARG A 80 -0.42 3.65 5.41
CA ARG A 80 0.05 2.85 6.56
C ARG A 80 0.68 1.54 6.16
N LEU A 81 0.18 0.88 5.13
CA LEU A 81 0.68 -0.43 4.73
C LEU A 81 1.74 -0.35 3.63
N PHE A 82 1.57 0.55 2.67
CA PHE A 82 2.42 0.58 1.47
C PHE A 82 3.33 1.81 1.34
N ALA A 83 3.14 2.85 2.15
CA ALA A 83 3.91 4.10 2.05
C ALA A 83 5.44 3.92 2.12
N GLY A 84 5.92 2.96 2.92
CA GLY A 84 7.35 2.67 3.03
C GLY A 84 7.90 1.77 1.92
N VAL A 85 7.03 1.01 1.25
CA VAL A 85 7.42 0.03 0.23
C VAL A 85 7.82 0.72 -1.05
N GLU A 86 7.06 1.72 -1.48
CA GLU A 86 7.35 2.47 -2.70
C GLU A 86 8.72 3.17 -2.66
N ALA A 87 9.03 3.85 -1.56
CA ALA A 87 10.32 4.51 -1.39
C ALA A 87 11.48 3.51 -1.46
N LEU A 88 11.34 2.37 -0.79
CA LEU A 88 12.32 1.30 -0.81
C LEU A 88 12.48 0.68 -2.22
N MET A 89 11.38 0.40 -2.91
CA MET A 89 11.42 -0.15 -4.27
C MET A 89 12.10 0.82 -5.23
N ASN A 90 11.79 2.11 -5.14
CA ASN A 90 12.45 3.15 -5.93
C ASN A 90 13.96 3.22 -5.65
N GLU A 91 14.37 3.15 -4.38
CA GLU A 91 15.80 3.11 -4.00
C GLU A 91 16.50 1.91 -4.66
N VAL A 92 15.92 0.71 -4.54
CA VAL A 92 16.52 -0.52 -5.08
C VAL A 92 16.60 -0.49 -6.60
N VAL A 93 15.52 -0.10 -7.29
CA VAL A 93 15.48 -0.07 -8.77
C VAL A 93 16.51 0.91 -9.33
N THR A 94 16.69 2.05 -8.66
CA THR A 94 17.62 3.10 -9.13
C THR A 94 19.08 2.89 -8.73
N ASP A 95 19.38 1.94 -7.82
CA ASP A 95 20.75 1.68 -7.36
C ASP A 95 21.59 1.01 -8.46
N LYS A 96 22.46 1.80 -9.09
CA LYS A 96 23.35 1.35 -10.17
C LYS A 96 24.51 0.45 -9.71
N ARG A 97 24.70 0.26 -8.40
CA ARG A 97 25.73 -0.62 -7.84
C ARG A 97 25.30 -2.08 -7.82
N LEU A 98 23.98 -2.32 -7.92
CA LEU A 98 23.38 -3.65 -7.88
C LEU A 98 23.07 -4.13 -9.30
N ASN A 99 23.37 -5.41 -9.58
CA ASN A 99 22.88 -6.10 -10.78
C ASN A 99 21.40 -6.53 -10.60
N GLY A 100 20.76 -6.99 -11.68
CA GLY A 100 19.34 -7.33 -11.65
C GLY A 100 18.98 -8.41 -10.61
N ARG A 101 19.82 -9.43 -10.43
CA ARG A 101 19.63 -10.46 -9.41
C ARG A 101 19.71 -9.90 -7.99
N GLU A 102 20.67 -9.04 -7.73
CA GLU A 102 20.85 -8.41 -6.40
C GLU A 102 19.67 -7.50 -6.07
N LYS A 103 19.20 -6.73 -7.07
CA LYS A 103 17.99 -5.91 -6.92
C LYS A 103 16.78 -6.76 -6.58
N LEU A 104 16.53 -7.81 -7.34
CA LEU A 104 15.41 -8.73 -7.10
C LEU A 104 15.49 -9.35 -5.70
N THR A 105 16.67 -9.84 -5.30
CA THR A 105 16.91 -10.41 -3.96
C THR A 105 16.62 -9.38 -2.86
N ARG A 106 17.08 -8.13 -3.05
CA ARG A 106 16.88 -7.06 -2.07
C ARG A 106 15.40 -6.68 -1.95
N MET A 107 14.67 -6.60 -3.05
CA MET A 107 13.23 -6.35 -3.07
C MET A 107 12.45 -7.40 -2.25
N PHE A 108 12.70 -8.69 -2.50
CA PHE A 108 12.05 -9.76 -1.75
C PHE A 108 12.45 -9.80 -0.28
N THR A 109 13.74 -9.65 0.02
CA THR A 109 14.21 -9.64 1.41
C THR A 109 13.57 -8.49 2.19
N ALA A 110 13.48 -7.32 1.57
CA ALA A 110 12.88 -6.14 2.19
C ALA A 110 11.37 -6.29 2.41
N SER A 111 10.63 -6.90 1.46
CA SER A 111 9.20 -7.18 1.64
C SER A 111 8.95 -8.15 2.80
N LEU A 112 9.79 -9.18 2.96
CA LEU A 112 9.71 -10.13 4.07
C LEU A 112 10.06 -9.51 5.43
N GLN A 113 10.92 -8.48 5.43
CA GLN A 113 11.35 -7.78 6.65
C GLN A 113 10.46 -6.60 7.03
N ASN A 114 9.50 -6.24 6.19
CA ASN A 114 8.56 -5.16 6.48
C ASN A 114 7.62 -5.59 7.62
N THR A 115 7.97 -5.14 8.84
CA THR A 115 7.28 -5.53 10.07
C THR A 115 5.84 -5.05 10.12
N GLU A 116 5.49 -3.95 9.48
CA GLU A 116 4.10 -3.45 9.47
C GLU A 116 3.22 -4.29 8.53
N GLN A 117 3.71 -4.61 7.33
CA GLN A 117 3.04 -5.58 6.46
C GLN A 117 2.98 -6.97 7.11
N GLY A 118 4.07 -7.43 7.70
CA GLY A 118 4.12 -8.70 8.42
C GLY A 118 3.14 -8.77 9.58
N LYS A 119 3.01 -7.70 10.36
CA LYS A 119 1.98 -7.58 11.43
C LYS A 119 0.58 -7.58 10.84
N PHE A 120 0.35 -6.85 9.74
CA PHE A 120 -0.94 -6.83 9.07
C PHE A 120 -1.32 -8.23 8.58
N PHE A 121 -0.45 -8.91 7.84
CA PHE A 121 -0.70 -10.27 7.38
C PHE A 121 -0.81 -11.29 8.52
N SER A 122 -0.04 -11.12 9.61
CA SER A 122 -0.11 -12.00 10.78
C SER A 122 -1.37 -11.77 11.63
N ALA A 123 -1.84 -10.53 11.70
CA ALA A 123 -3.00 -10.15 12.49
C ALA A 123 -4.30 -10.23 11.68
N ALA A 124 -4.23 -10.34 10.35
CA ALA A 124 -5.37 -10.66 9.52
C ALA A 124 -5.59 -12.18 9.55
N PRO A 125 -6.31 -12.72 10.56
CA PRO A 125 -6.35 -14.16 10.83
C PRO A 125 -6.99 -14.96 9.71
N ASP A 126 -7.69 -14.29 8.80
CA ASP A 126 -8.28 -14.92 7.64
C ASP A 126 -8.51 -13.88 6.54
N MET A 127 -7.62 -13.87 5.54
CA MET A 127 -7.79 -13.02 4.35
C MET A 127 -9.12 -13.31 3.62
N THR A 128 -9.74 -14.47 3.89
CA THR A 128 -11.06 -14.81 3.36
C THR A 128 -12.16 -13.94 3.96
N HIS A 129 -11.94 -13.35 5.15
CA HIS A 129 -12.87 -12.40 5.77
C HIS A 129 -12.69 -10.95 5.32
N THR A 130 -11.69 -10.67 4.48
CA THR A 130 -11.45 -9.34 3.91
C THR A 130 -11.20 -9.40 2.39
N PRO A 131 -12.12 -9.99 1.60
CA PRO A 131 -11.90 -10.20 0.17
C PRO A 131 -11.65 -8.89 -0.58
N ARG A 132 -12.25 -7.78 -0.14
CA ARG A 132 -12.06 -6.48 -0.76
C ARG A 132 -10.64 -5.95 -0.57
N LEU A 133 -10.05 -6.09 0.61
CA LEU A 133 -8.66 -5.72 0.86
C LEU A 133 -7.70 -6.55 0.00
N MET A 134 -7.95 -7.86 -0.07
CA MET A 134 -7.19 -8.76 -0.92
C MET A 134 -7.26 -8.36 -2.39
N MET A 135 -8.44 -7.98 -2.89
CA MET A 135 -8.63 -7.53 -4.27
C MET A 135 -7.91 -6.21 -4.55
N LEU A 136 -7.98 -5.24 -3.62
CA LEU A 136 -7.26 -3.96 -3.76
C LEU A 136 -5.74 -4.19 -3.80
N GLN A 137 -5.22 -5.05 -2.93
CA GLN A 137 -3.81 -5.39 -2.90
C GLN A 137 -3.36 -6.08 -4.20
N LEU A 138 -4.11 -7.07 -4.65
CA LEU A 138 -3.80 -7.80 -5.88
C LEU A 138 -3.85 -6.87 -7.12
N ASP A 139 -4.86 -6.01 -7.21
CA ASP A 139 -4.97 -5.03 -8.29
C ASP A 139 -3.78 -4.05 -8.29
N SER A 140 -3.38 -3.55 -7.12
CA SER A 140 -2.20 -2.69 -6.97
C SER A 140 -0.90 -3.42 -7.37
N GLN A 141 -0.71 -4.66 -6.95
CA GLN A 141 0.46 -5.44 -7.31
C GLN A 141 0.56 -5.67 -8.82
N ILE A 142 -0.52 -6.09 -9.46
CA ILE A 142 -0.54 -6.39 -10.90
C ILE A 142 -0.38 -5.11 -11.73
N ARG A 143 -0.99 -4.00 -11.33
CA ARG A 143 -0.99 -2.76 -12.12
C ARG A 143 0.20 -1.87 -11.86
N GLU A 144 0.75 -1.90 -10.66
CA GLU A 144 1.80 -0.96 -10.23
C GLU A 144 3.13 -1.66 -9.97
N VAL A 145 3.14 -2.69 -9.12
CA VAL A 145 4.40 -3.31 -8.68
C VAL A 145 5.06 -4.09 -9.82
N GLY A 146 4.30 -4.90 -10.53
CA GLY A 146 4.81 -5.67 -11.67
C GLY A 146 5.47 -4.77 -12.71
N PRO A 147 4.71 -3.89 -13.39
CA PRO A 147 5.23 -3.07 -14.49
C PRO A 147 6.28 -2.03 -14.07
N ASN A 148 6.16 -1.44 -12.88
CA ASN A 148 7.03 -0.33 -12.48
C ASN A 148 8.31 -0.77 -11.77
N TYR A 149 8.32 -1.95 -11.15
CA TYR A 149 9.46 -2.41 -10.35
C TYR A 149 10.01 -3.77 -10.78
N LEU A 150 9.17 -4.81 -10.89
CA LEU A 150 9.67 -6.16 -11.19
C LEU A 150 10.12 -6.31 -12.63
N GLU A 151 9.30 -5.91 -13.60
CA GLU A 151 9.69 -6.03 -15.02
C GLU A 151 10.98 -5.27 -15.36
N PRO A 152 11.20 -4.00 -14.93
CA PRO A 152 12.45 -3.30 -15.17
C PRO A 152 13.66 -4.03 -14.60
N VAL A 153 13.56 -4.58 -13.39
CA VAL A 153 14.65 -5.32 -12.73
C VAL A 153 14.93 -6.63 -13.44
N LEU A 154 13.91 -7.37 -13.88
CA LEU A 154 14.07 -8.59 -14.66
C LEU A 154 14.75 -8.32 -16.02
N ARG A 155 14.34 -7.24 -16.71
CA ARG A 155 14.96 -6.81 -17.99
C ARG A 155 16.42 -6.40 -17.79
N GLU A 156 16.73 -5.65 -16.72
CA GLU A 156 18.09 -5.27 -16.37
C GLU A 156 18.94 -6.50 -16.08
N GLY A 157 18.43 -7.47 -15.32
CA GLY A 157 19.13 -8.73 -15.02
C GLY A 157 19.39 -9.58 -16.26
N ASN A 158 18.49 -9.58 -17.24
CA ASN A 158 18.75 -10.19 -18.54
C ASN A 158 19.84 -9.46 -19.31
N ALA A 159 19.86 -8.13 -19.25
CA ALA A 159 20.83 -7.31 -19.98
C ALA A 159 22.23 -7.39 -19.38
N ASP A 160 22.35 -7.48 -18.05
CA ASP A 160 23.64 -7.61 -17.34
C ASP A 160 24.10 -9.07 -17.19
N GLY A 161 23.29 -10.05 -17.62
CA GLY A 161 23.58 -11.49 -17.57
C GLY A 161 23.42 -12.13 -16.19
N SER A 162 22.91 -11.39 -15.19
CA SER A 162 22.68 -11.92 -13.85
C SER A 162 21.40 -12.75 -13.74
N LEU A 163 20.46 -12.57 -14.67
CA LEU A 163 19.22 -13.34 -14.79
C LEU A 163 19.06 -13.88 -16.22
N HIS A 164 18.22 -14.91 -16.39
CA HIS A 164 17.85 -15.48 -17.68
C HIS A 164 16.34 -15.75 -17.65
N VAL A 165 15.55 -14.74 -17.98
CA VAL A 165 14.09 -14.76 -17.94
C VAL A 165 13.55 -14.53 -19.34
N GLU A 166 12.99 -15.56 -19.96
CA GLU A 166 12.49 -15.51 -21.33
C GLU A 166 11.20 -14.67 -21.43
N HIS A 167 10.27 -14.91 -20.52
CA HIS A 167 8.96 -14.25 -20.48
C HIS A 167 8.88 -13.32 -19.27
N VAL A 168 9.40 -12.09 -19.44
CA VAL A 168 9.57 -11.14 -18.31
C VAL A 168 8.24 -10.77 -17.67
N ARG A 169 7.19 -10.53 -18.45
CA ARG A 169 5.88 -10.14 -17.93
C ARG A 169 5.26 -11.27 -17.11
N GLU A 170 5.21 -12.45 -17.68
CA GLU A 170 4.65 -13.64 -17.05
C GLU A 170 5.43 -14.02 -15.79
N ALA A 171 6.75 -13.87 -15.82
CA ALA A 171 7.59 -14.06 -14.65
C ALA A 171 7.31 -13.01 -13.57
N SER A 172 7.10 -11.75 -13.95
CA SER A 172 6.69 -10.69 -13.04
C SER A 172 5.35 -11.01 -12.38
N ASP A 173 4.35 -11.43 -13.17
CA ASP A 173 3.01 -11.77 -12.66
C ASP A 173 3.04 -12.99 -11.71
N LEU A 174 4.00 -13.91 -11.87
CA LEU A 174 4.19 -15.05 -10.97
C LEU A 174 4.92 -14.72 -9.67
N LEU A 175 5.63 -13.59 -9.63
CA LEU A 175 6.40 -13.13 -8.48
C LEU A 175 5.59 -12.23 -7.53
N LEU A 176 4.38 -11.82 -7.93
CA LEU A 176 3.46 -11.00 -7.14
C LEU A 176 2.64 -11.84 -6.16
#